data_4821af68eb6a4f9ca0d91bbc4559be48
#
_entry.id   4821af68eb6a4f9ca0d91bbc4559be48
#
_cell.length_a   1.000
_cell.length_b   1.000
_cell.length_c   1.000
_cell.angle_alpha   90.00
_cell.angle_beta   90.00
_cell.angle_gamma   90.00
#
_symmetry.space_group_name_H-M   'P 1'
#
loop_
_entity.id
_entity.type
_entity.pdbx_description
1 polymer ?
#
loop_
_entity_poly.entity_id
_entity_poly.type
_entity_poly.pdbx_seq_one_letter_code
_entity_poly.pdbx_strand_id
1 'polypeptide(L)'
;MFPGCGLLKKLPWLNSDNWFKASIEYENEKIQRLGSVVTNHGYSDWATTDISSDIKSMWYRFSRRDSDYCIECSEDGINFRQMRIFHMWEGAEKITYGIYACSPTEGSYKATFSNMQITECKWESDADWRD
;
A
#
# COMPACT_ATOMS: atom_id res chain seq x y z
N MET A 1 4.34 1.62 -19.78
CA MET A 1 3.96 1.73 -18.36
C MET A 1 2.50 1.31 -18.21
N PHE A 2 2.14 0.64 -17.19
CA PHE A 2 0.92 -0.17 -17.10
C PHE A 2 -0.03 0.38 -16.04
N PRO A 3 -1.34 0.13 -16.16
CA PRO A 3 -2.29 0.59 -15.17
C PRO A 3 -1.97 0.03 -13.79
N GLY A 4 -1.95 0.90 -12.81
CA GLY A 4 -1.77 0.57 -11.40
C GLY A 4 -3.04 0.85 -10.61
N CYS A 5 -3.34 0.00 -9.66
CA CYS A 5 -4.46 0.13 -8.75
C CYS A 5 -3.99 -0.18 -7.34
N GLY A 6 -4.29 0.67 -6.40
CA GLY A 6 -3.85 0.45 -5.03
C GLY A 6 -4.37 1.46 -4.03
N LEU A 7 -3.81 1.40 -2.86
CA LEU A 7 -4.09 2.32 -1.77
C LEU A 7 -2.94 3.31 -1.62
N LEU A 8 -3.27 4.59 -1.64
CA LEU A 8 -2.35 5.69 -1.41
C LEU A 8 -2.66 6.34 -0.08
N LYS A 9 -1.63 6.57 0.69
CA LYS A 9 -1.69 7.45 1.84
C LYS A 9 -0.79 8.63 1.60
N LYS A 10 -1.39 9.81 1.55
CA LYS A 10 -0.70 11.07 1.42
C LYS A 10 -1.11 12.00 2.56
N LEU A 11 -0.17 12.69 3.15
CA LEU A 11 -0.43 13.76 4.10
C LEU A 11 -0.61 15.06 3.31
N PRO A 12 -1.84 15.63 3.21
CA PRO A 12 -2.11 16.69 2.25
C PRO A 12 -1.54 18.05 2.62
N TRP A 13 -1.12 18.24 3.86
CA TRP A 13 -0.81 19.58 4.37
C TRP A 13 0.66 19.83 4.73
N LEU A 14 1.48 18.80 4.80
CA LEU A 14 2.82 18.95 5.36
C LEU A 14 3.94 18.88 4.37
N ASN A 15 3.81 18.22 3.30
CA ASN A 15 4.61 18.25 2.08
C ASN A 15 4.42 16.95 1.27
N SER A 16 4.80 16.99 0.01
CA SER A 16 4.83 15.82 -0.87
C SER A 16 5.93 14.82 -0.51
N ASP A 17 6.66 15.06 0.58
CA ASP A 17 7.91 14.37 0.90
C ASP A 17 7.71 13.18 1.85
N ASN A 18 6.51 13.02 2.42
CA ASN A 18 6.21 11.94 3.35
C ASN A 18 4.90 11.25 3.00
N TRP A 19 5.00 10.09 2.37
CA TRP A 19 3.83 9.32 1.94
C TRP A 19 4.18 7.86 1.71
N PHE A 20 3.18 7.02 1.63
CA PHE A 20 3.34 5.65 1.18
C PHE A 20 2.15 5.17 0.37
N LYS A 21 2.37 4.15 -0.41
CA LYS A 21 1.34 3.46 -1.19
C LYS A 21 1.58 1.96 -1.24
N ALA A 22 0.52 1.20 -1.47
CA ALA A 22 0.59 -0.18 -1.93
C ALA A 22 -0.28 -0.35 -3.17
N SER A 23 0.19 -1.10 -4.13
CA SER A 23 -0.50 -1.28 -5.41
C SER A 23 -0.13 -2.58 -6.10
N ILE A 24 -0.98 -2.95 -7.07
CA ILE A 24 -0.63 -3.89 -8.11
C ILE A 24 -0.42 -3.10 -9.39
N GLU A 25 0.68 -3.36 -10.08
CA GLU A 25 1.02 -2.75 -11.35
C GLU A 25 1.16 -3.85 -12.40
N TYR A 26 0.38 -3.75 -13.47
CA TYR A 26 0.44 -4.67 -14.59
C TYR A 26 1.78 -4.55 -15.30
N GLU A 27 2.45 -5.66 -15.52
CA GLU A 27 3.71 -5.70 -16.26
C GLU A 27 3.52 -6.32 -17.65
N ASN A 28 2.92 -7.49 -17.71
CA ASN A 28 2.62 -8.20 -18.96
C ASN A 28 1.54 -9.25 -18.75
N GLU A 29 1.26 -10.05 -19.76
CA GLU A 29 0.20 -11.07 -19.72
C GLU A 29 0.43 -12.18 -18.67
N LYS A 30 1.64 -12.34 -18.18
CA LYS A 30 2.00 -13.40 -17.23
C LYS A 30 2.17 -12.91 -15.81
N ILE A 31 2.74 -11.73 -15.64
CA ILE A 31 3.07 -11.18 -14.33
C ILE A 31 2.54 -9.77 -14.15
N GLN A 32 2.27 -9.46 -12.90
CA GLN A 32 2.05 -8.12 -12.38
C GLN A 32 2.87 -7.94 -11.11
N ARG A 33 3.15 -6.72 -10.74
CA ARG A 33 3.96 -6.40 -9.57
C ARG A 33 3.09 -5.94 -8.42
N LEU A 34 3.11 -6.71 -7.35
CA LEU A 34 2.57 -6.30 -6.07
C LEU A 34 3.67 -5.51 -5.35
N GLY A 35 3.42 -4.25 -5.10
CA GLY A 35 4.45 -3.36 -4.61
C GLY A 35 4.01 -2.39 -3.55
N SER A 36 4.99 -1.82 -2.89
CA SER A 36 4.83 -0.72 -1.96
C SER A 36 5.94 0.30 -2.15
N VAL A 37 5.61 1.56 -1.95
CA VAL A 37 6.57 2.67 -1.92
C VAL A 37 6.40 3.39 -0.61
N VAL A 38 7.51 3.70 0.05
CA VAL A 38 7.56 4.54 1.23
C VAL A 38 8.49 5.70 0.95
N THR A 39 8.00 6.91 1.15
CA THR A 39 8.78 8.14 0.96
C THR A 39 8.88 8.86 2.29
N ASN A 40 10.09 9.09 2.72
CA ASN A 40 10.45 9.89 3.88
C ASN A 40 11.41 10.99 3.43
N HIS A 41 11.12 12.24 3.78
CA HIS A 41 11.95 13.39 3.41
C HIS A 41 12.30 13.47 1.92
N GLY A 42 11.33 13.11 1.07
CA GLY A 42 11.51 13.09 -0.39
C GLY A 42 12.25 11.88 -0.95
N TYR A 43 12.79 11.01 -0.11
CA TYR A 43 13.48 9.79 -0.53
C TYR A 43 12.54 8.60 -0.50
N SER A 44 12.42 7.95 -1.64
CA SER A 44 11.53 6.81 -1.83
C SER A 44 12.26 5.49 -1.75
N ASP A 45 11.66 4.56 -1.05
CA ASP A 45 12.07 3.18 -0.93
C ASP A 45 10.98 2.30 -1.52
N TRP A 46 11.35 1.46 -2.47
CA TRP A 46 10.41 0.68 -3.27
C TRP A 46 10.66 -0.83 -3.12
N ALA A 47 9.62 -1.57 -2.82
CA ALA A 47 9.64 -3.02 -2.73
C ALA A 47 8.58 -3.62 -3.67
N THR A 48 8.95 -4.62 -4.45
CA THR A 48 8.05 -5.30 -5.37
C THR A 48 8.21 -6.82 -5.30
N THR A 49 7.11 -7.51 -5.57
CA THR A 49 7.07 -8.96 -5.73
C THR A 49 6.25 -9.28 -6.98
N ASP A 50 6.79 -10.14 -7.83
CA ASP A 50 6.06 -10.61 -9.00
C ASP A 50 4.97 -11.59 -8.56
N ILE A 51 3.77 -11.37 -9.05
CA ILE A 51 2.61 -12.25 -8.86
C ILE A 51 1.96 -12.54 -10.22
N SER A 52 1.18 -13.60 -10.28
CA SER A 52 0.48 -13.96 -11.51
C SER A 52 -0.48 -12.85 -11.95
N SER A 53 -0.51 -12.54 -13.24
CA SER A 53 -1.50 -11.64 -13.83
C SER A 53 -2.94 -12.19 -13.82
N ASP A 54 -3.12 -13.47 -13.49
CA ASP A 54 -4.43 -14.07 -13.29
C ASP A 54 -5.11 -13.63 -12.00
N ILE A 55 -4.37 -13.09 -11.04
CA ILE A 55 -4.91 -12.51 -9.82
C ILE A 55 -5.62 -11.21 -10.18
N LYS A 56 -6.95 -11.17 -10.00
CA LYS A 56 -7.79 -10.02 -10.39
C LYS A 56 -8.32 -9.22 -9.21
N SER A 57 -8.11 -9.70 -8.00
CA SER A 57 -8.55 -9.04 -6.78
C SER A 57 -7.44 -9.08 -5.73
N MET A 58 -7.31 -8.02 -4.97
CA MET A 58 -6.38 -7.93 -3.86
C MET A 58 -7.01 -7.13 -2.73
N TRP A 59 -6.93 -7.67 -1.54
CA TRP A 59 -7.28 -6.97 -0.31
C TRP A 59 -6.03 -6.38 0.29
N TYR A 60 -6.12 -5.14 0.75
CA TYR A 60 -5.05 -4.48 1.49
C TYR A 60 -5.53 -4.13 2.89
N ARG A 61 -4.66 -4.30 3.84
CA ARG A 61 -4.86 -3.82 5.21
C ARG A 61 -3.68 -2.97 5.62
N PHE A 62 -3.97 -1.73 6.00
CA PHE A 62 -2.98 -0.80 6.56
C PHE A 62 -3.23 -0.67 8.05
N SER A 63 -2.23 -0.97 8.83
CA SER A 63 -2.25 -0.80 10.27
C SER A 63 -1.26 0.26 10.69
N ARG A 64 -1.64 1.06 11.67
CA ARG A 64 -0.81 2.12 12.21
C ARG A 64 -0.66 1.93 13.71
N ARG A 65 0.54 2.12 14.19
CA ARG A 65 0.88 2.25 15.60
C ARG A 65 1.88 3.39 15.75
N ASP A 66 1.41 4.52 16.31
CA ASP A 66 2.18 5.78 16.36
C ASP A 66 2.70 6.20 14.98
N SER A 67 4.00 6.12 14.75
CA SER A 67 4.64 6.42 13.47
C SER A 67 5.08 5.18 12.68
N ASP A 68 4.77 4.00 13.19
CA ASP A 68 5.05 2.74 12.52
C ASP A 68 3.81 2.22 11.80
N TYR A 69 4.04 1.60 10.68
CA TYR A 69 2.98 1.09 9.79
C TYR A 69 3.28 -0.32 9.34
N CYS A 70 2.22 -1.08 9.19
CA CYS A 70 2.26 -2.39 8.56
C CYS A 70 1.31 -2.40 7.37
N ILE A 71 1.81 -2.86 6.23
CA ILE A 71 1.01 -3.16 5.04
C ILE A 71 0.90 -4.66 4.92
N GLU A 72 -0.33 -5.13 4.80
CA GLU A 72 -0.65 -6.53 4.54
C GLU A 72 -1.53 -6.65 3.30
N CYS A 73 -1.48 -7.79 2.65
CA CYS A 73 -2.33 -8.10 1.51
C CYS A 73 -2.92 -9.50 1.62
N SER A 74 -4.00 -9.71 0.90
CA SER A 74 -4.68 -11.02 0.81
C SER A 74 -5.34 -11.17 -0.55
N GLU A 75 -5.30 -12.38 -1.10
CA GLU A 75 -5.97 -12.74 -2.34
C GLU A 75 -7.41 -13.23 -2.10
N ASP A 76 -7.72 -13.65 -0.89
CA ASP A 76 -9.03 -14.21 -0.50
C ASP A 76 -9.80 -13.36 0.51
N GLY A 77 -9.18 -12.30 1.05
CA GLY A 77 -9.76 -11.45 2.07
C GLY A 77 -9.80 -12.06 3.47
N ILE A 78 -9.24 -13.24 3.65
CA ILE A 78 -9.23 -14.01 4.89
C ILE A 78 -7.80 -14.20 5.40
N ASN A 79 -6.93 -14.70 4.55
CA ASN A 79 -5.54 -14.99 4.88
C ASN A 79 -4.66 -13.81 4.44
N PHE A 80 -4.24 -13.02 5.40
CA PHE A 80 -3.38 -11.87 5.16
C PHE A 80 -1.92 -12.22 5.37
N ARG A 81 -1.07 -11.71 4.51
CA ARG A 81 0.39 -11.77 4.62
C ARG A 81 0.99 -10.38 4.68
N GLN A 82 2.04 -10.22 5.44
CA GLN A 82 2.78 -8.98 5.54
C GLN A 82 3.49 -8.67 4.21
N MET A 83 3.29 -7.48 3.72
CA MET A 83 4.09 -6.92 2.63
C MET A 83 5.29 -6.14 3.16
N ARG A 84 5.04 -5.28 4.16
CA ARG A 84 6.06 -4.37 4.66
C ARG A 84 5.70 -3.81 6.03
N ILE A 85 6.71 -3.64 6.87
CA ILE A 85 6.68 -2.79 8.06
C ILE A 85 7.63 -1.62 7.82
N PHE A 86 7.25 -0.41 8.20
CA PHE A 86 8.06 0.77 8.00
C PHE A 86 7.70 1.89 8.97
N HIS A 87 8.61 2.84 9.08
CA HIS A 87 8.48 4.03 9.90
C HIS A 87 8.26 5.27 9.03
N MET A 88 7.40 6.18 9.48
CA MET A 88 7.22 7.51 8.89
C MET A 88 7.83 8.56 9.82
N TRP A 89 8.88 9.22 9.36
CA TRP A 89 9.66 10.15 10.18
C TRP A 89 8.90 11.41 10.59
N GLU A 90 8.09 11.95 9.73
CA GLU A 90 7.23 13.10 10.03
C GLU A 90 5.83 12.62 10.45
N GLY A 91 5.80 11.83 11.52
CA GLY A 91 4.55 11.29 12.05
C GLY A 91 3.61 12.38 12.52
N ALA A 92 2.43 12.50 11.92
CA ALA A 92 1.38 13.39 12.34
C ALA A 92 0.32 12.65 13.14
N GLU A 93 -0.37 13.35 14.06
CA GLU A 93 -1.51 12.80 14.77
C GLU A 93 -2.61 12.35 13.80
N LYS A 94 -2.83 13.16 12.77
CA LYS A 94 -3.81 12.89 11.71
C LYS A 94 -3.12 12.56 10.41
N ILE A 95 -3.66 11.58 9.73
CA ILE A 95 -3.19 11.13 8.44
C ILE A 95 -4.35 11.11 7.45
N THR A 96 -4.06 11.42 6.20
CA THR A 96 -5.00 11.28 5.10
C THR A 96 -4.71 10.00 4.34
N TYR A 97 -5.75 9.30 3.94
CA TYR A 97 -5.63 8.10 3.14
C TYR A 97 -6.70 8.11 2.05
N GLY A 98 -6.48 7.33 1.04
CA GLY A 98 -7.41 7.19 -0.08
C GLY A 98 -7.05 6.04 -0.99
N ILE A 99 -7.89 5.82 -1.96
CA ILE A 99 -7.69 4.86 -3.03
C ILE A 99 -7.29 5.60 -4.30
N TYR A 100 -6.55 4.93 -5.16
CA TYR A 100 -6.19 5.48 -6.45
C TYR A 100 -6.18 4.41 -7.54
N ALA A 101 -6.39 4.83 -8.76
CA ALA A 101 -6.16 4.06 -9.96
C ALA A 101 -5.57 4.98 -11.01
N CYS A 102 -4.56 4.54 -11.72
CA CYS A 102 -3.96 5.32 -12.80
C CYS A 102 -3.54 4.44 -13.97
N SER A 103 -3.66 5.01 -15.17
CA SER A 103 -3.12 4.45 -16.40
C SER A 103 -2.14 5.47 -16.97
N PRO A 104 -0.84 5.32 -16.73
CA PRO A 104 0.14 6.34 -17.13
C PRO A 104 0.44 6.34 -18.64
N THR A 105 -0.09 5.39 -19.39
CA THR A 105 0.00 5.33 -20.85
C THR A 105 -1.38 5.38 -21.50
N GLU A 106 -1.44 5.54 -22.79
CA GLU A 106 -2.69 5.42 -23.55
C GLU A 106 -3.32 4.05 -23.31
N GLY A 107 -4.59 4.04 -22.94
CA GLY A 107 -5.34 2.86 -22.64
C GLY A 107 -6.38 3.13 -21.56
N SER A 108 -7.30 2.22 -21.41
CA SER A 108 -8.32 2.28 -20.38
C SER A 108 -8.44 0.95 -19.66
N TYR A 109 -8.72 1.01 -18.38
CA TYR A 109 -9.08 -0.15 -17.59
C TYR A 109 -10.07 0.26 -16.52
N LYS A 110 -10.74 -0.71 -15.96
CA LYS A 110 -11.67 -0.51 -14.87
C LYS A 110 -11.10 -1.07 -13.59
N ALA A 111 -10.97 -0.25 -12.57
CA ALA A 111 -10.70 -0.67 -11.21
C ALA A 111 -11.97 -0.50 -10.36
N THR A 112 -12.30 -1.51 -9.57
CA THR A 112 -13.43 -1.47 -8.65
C THR A 112 -12.91 -1.61 -7.23
N PHE A 113 -13.32 -0.70 -6.37
CA PHE A 113 -12.98 -0.71 -4.95
C PHE A 113 -14.24 -0.96 -4.13
N SER A 114 -14.14 -1.77 -3.11
CA SER A 114 -15.26 -2.10 -2.24
C SER A 114 -14.80 -2.39 -0.82
N ASN A 115 -15.74 -2.43 0.13
CA ASN A 115 -15.51 -2.84 1.51
C ASN A 115 -14.43 -2.04 2.26
N MET A 116 -14.29 -0.75 1.95
CA MET A 116 -13.38 0.09 2.70
C MET A 116 -13.87 0.28 4.13
N GLN A 117 -13.05 -0.08 5.10
CA GLN A 117 -13.37 -0.01 6.52
C GLN A 117 -12.23 0.63 7.31
N ILE A 118 -12.60 1.33 8.37
CA ILE A 118 -11.67 1.82 9.39
C ILE A 118 -12.03 1.09 10.67
N THR A 119 -11.05 0.41 11.24
CA THR A 119 -11.22 -0.37 12.47
C THR A 119 -10.10 -0.06 13.44
N GLU A 120 -10.18 -0.61 14.64
CA GLU A 120 -9.04 -0.65 15.55
C GLU A 120 -7.86 -1.37 14.89
N CYS A 121 -6.65 -1.01 15.32
CA CYS A 121 -5.43 -1.62 14.81
C CYS A 121 -5.41 -3.12 15.13
N LYS A 122 -5.32 -3.95 14.09
CA LYS A 122 -5.23 -5.40 14.21
C LYS A 122 -3.79 -5.93 14.15
N TRP A 123 -2.85 -5.05 13.95
CA TRP A 123 -1.44 -5.41 13.92
C TRP A 123 -0.93 -5.52 15.36
N GLU A 124 -0.61 -6.74 15.77
CA GLU A 124 0.01 -7.00 17.05
C GLU A 124 1.49 -6.63 17.00
N SER A 125 2.00 -6.00 18.05
CA SER A 125 3.43 -5.73 18.11
C SER A 125 4.14 -6.99 18.56
N ASP A 126 5.10 -7.41 17.76
CA ASP A 126 6.16 -8.27 18.26
C ASP A 126 7.03 -7.43 19.21
N ALA A 127 6.59 -7.35 20.46
CA ALA A 127 7.21 -6.47 21.46
C ALA A 127 8.69 -6.81 21.72
N ASP A 128 9.08 -8.03 21.36
CA ASP A 128 10.36 -8.61 21.75
C ASP A 128 11.55 -8.20 20.88
N TRP A 129 11.34 -7.56 19.74
CA TRP A 129 12.46 -7.19 18.85
C TRP A 129 13.02 -5.78 19.09
N ARG A 130 12.39 -5.00 19.96
CA ARG A 130 12.81 -3.61 20.27
C ARG A 130 13.70 -3.50 21.53
N ASP A 131 13.94 -4.60 22.16
CA ASP A 131 14.80 -4.64 23.36
C ASP A 131 16.29 -4.77 23.02
#